data_d509d583793f9a11b1734213571d8680
#
_entry.id   d509d583793f9a11b1734213571d8680
#
_cell.length_a   1.000
_cell.length_b   1.000
_cell.length_c   1.000
_cell.angle_alpha   90.00
_cell.angle_beta   90.00
_cell.angle_gamma   90.00
#
_symmetry.space_group_name_H-M   'P 1'
#
loop_
_entity.id
_entity.type
_entity.pdbx_description
1 polymer ?
#
loop_
_entity_poly.entity_id
_entity_poly.type
_entity_poly.pdbx_seq_one_letter_code
_entity_poly.pdbx_strand_id
1 'polypeptide(L)'
;MLNEIKEKTFYGFNYDKMFKAIFVGEDKKRTDLLCELLSECLETKVDRIIKFIPIELNARRKKRYKRVDLLLEAGKRKINLELNSTYNEEDKIRNMNYYFSFCSQYTIAGEKYDIESEFIHISLNYNVRKDTPLIKCYTIYDKSHNEELDSRFKYYEINVEKFAKFWYDNDIESVMKAPILTMIGIKDEEELEKYSKKMNNAIIKESVDNLKRLNSDAAFVYGLTPEEDEMLVRNTRDELVRREALAEGKTEGLAEGKTKIAINLLKKNYPVDEIVEITGLSKEEIELIDK
;
A
#
# COMPACT_ATOMS: atom_id res chain seq x y z
N MET A 1 -3.98 33.69 24.51
CA MET A 1 -4.40 32.33 24.93
C MET A 1 -5.12 31.72 23.76
N LEU A 2 -4.39 31.14 22.85
CA LEU A 2 -4.92 30.40 21.71
C LEU A 2 -4.89 28.92 22.12
N ASN A 3 -6.03 28.42 22.59
CA ASN A 3 -6.29 26.97 22.56
C ASN A 3 -6.56 26.61 21.09
N GLU A 4 -5.52 26.33 20.34
CA GLU A 4 -5.68 25.53 19.15
C GLU A 4 -6.15 24.15 19.60
N ILE A 5 -7.43 23.87 19.36
CA ILE A 5 -7.96 22.52 19.38
C ILE A 5 -7.20 21.80 18.29
N LYS A 6 -6.13 21.07 18.65
CA LYS A 6 -5.52 20.11 17.73
C LYS A 6 -6.64 19.15 17.36
N GLU A 7 -7.08 19.20 16.11
CA GLU A 7 -7.97 18.17 15.58
C GLU A 7 -7.37 16.80 15.95
N LYS A 8 -8.16 16.00 16.63
CA LYS A 8 -7.72 14.69 17.10
C LYS A 8 -7.44 13.83 15.87
N THR A 9 -6.18 13.59 15.56
CA THR A 9 -5.77 12.76 14.43
C THR A 9 -6.28 11.34 14.66
N PHE A 10 -7.05 10.82 13.70
CA PHE A 10 -7.49 9.43 13.70
C PHE A 10 -6.44 8.57 12.98
N TYR A 11 -5.99 7.53 13.65
CA TYR A 11 -5.04 6.54 13.14
C TYR A 11 -5.80 5.29 12.68
N GLY A 12 -5.93 5.11 11.37
CA GLY A 12 -6.62 3.98 10.76
C GLY A 12 -5.78 2.71 10.70
N PHE A 13 -6.30 1.68 10.01
CA PHE A 13 -5.60 0.41 9.79
C PHE A 13 -4.36 0.52 8.90
N ASN A 14 -4.18 1.63 8.18
CA ASN A 14 -2.99 1.92 7.38
C ASN A 14 -1.74 2.23 8.24
N TYR A 15 -1.88 2.37 9.55
CA TYR A 15 -0.78 2.51 10.48
C TYR A 15 -0.36 1.14 11.01
N ASP A 16 0.90 0.77 10.80
CA ASP A 16 1.45 -0.54 11.16
C ASP A 16 1.14 -0.96 12.62
N LYS A 17 1.32 -0.03 13.55
CA LYS A 17 1.06 -0.28 14.97
C LYS A 17 -0.43 -0.58 15.25
N MET A 18 -1.35 0.14 14.58
CA MET A 18 -2.80 -0.11 14.71
C MET A 18 -3.17 -1.45 14.08
N PHE A 19 -2.67 -1.72 12.87
CA PHE A 19 -2.88 -2.99 12.21
C PHE A 19 -2.40 -4.16 13.06
N LYS A 20 -1.16 -4.13 13.54
CA LYS A 20 -0.59 -5.19 14.37
C LYS A 20 -1.37 -5.39 15.67
N ALA A 21 -1.77 -4.33 16.34
CA ALA A 21 -2.53 -4.44 17.59
C ALA A 21 -3.89 -5.13 17.42
N ILE A 22 -4.50 -5.04 16.22
CA ILE A 22 -5.84 -5.59 15.94
C ILE A 22 -5.75 -6.97 15.29
N PHE A 23 -4.81 -7.17 14.35
CA PHE A 23 -4.73 -8.39 13.56
C PHE A 23 -3.76 -9.43 14.11
N VAL A 24 -2.74 -9.02 14.92
CA VAL A 24 -1.68 -9.92 15.35
C VAL A 24 -1.87 -10.33 16.80
N GLY A 25 -2.03 -11.63 17.05
CA GLY A 25 -2.17 -12.22 18.36
C GLY A 25 -2.60 -13.67 18.29
N GLU A 26 -2.39 -14.41 19.39
CA GLU A 26 -2.69 -15.84 19.48
C GLU A 26 -4.12 -16.13 19.95
N ASP A 27 -4.87 -15.11 20.37
CA ASP A 27 -6.27 -15.30 20.74
C ASP A 27 -7.15 -15.57 19.52
N LYS A 28 -8.23 -16.30 19.75
CA LYS A 28 -9.12 -16.77 18.69
C LYS A 28 -9.67 -15.64 17.81
N LYS A 29 -10.02 -14.49 18.40
CA LYS A 29 -10.67 -13.40 17.67
C LYS A 29 -9.73 -12.78 16.64
N ARG A 30 -8.48 -12.51 17.03
CA ARG A 30 -7.47 -11.97 16.12
C ARG A 30 -7.05 -12.97 15.06
N THR A 31 -6.94 -14.26 15.43
CA THR A 31 -6.63 -15.31 14.45
C THR A 31 -7.78 -15.51 13.47
N ASP A 32 -9.04 -15.49 13.90
CA ASP A 32 -10.19 -15.58 13.00
C ASP A 32 -10.24 -14.38 12.03
N LEU A 33 -10.06 -13.16 12.56
CA LEU A 33 -10.00 -11.94 11.74
C LEU A 33 -8.88 -11.99 10.69
N LEU A 34 -7.69 -12.46 11.09
CA LEU A 34 -6.56 -12.59 10.17
C LEU A 34 -6.81 -13.70 9.14
N CYS A 35 -7.45 -14.81 9.50
CA CYS A 35 -7.85 -15.84 8.56
C CYS A 35 -8.85 -15.31 7.52
N GLU A 36 -9.81 -14.48 7.91
CA GLU A 36 -10.73 -13.82 6.98
C GLU A 36 -9.99 -12.88 6.02
N LEU A 37 -9.12 -12.02 6.54
CA LEU A 37 -8.28 -11.14 5.70
C LEU A 37 -7.45 -11.94 4.68
N LEU A 38 -6.77 -12.99 5.13
CA LEU A 38 -5.96 -13.82 4.24
C LEU A 38 -6.82 -14.56 3.21
N SER A 39 -8.03 -14.98 3.58
CA SER A 39 -8.97 -15.63 2.66
C SER A 39 -9.41 -14.70 1.54
N GLU A 40 -9.67 -13.43 1.87
CA GLU A 40 -10.00 -12.39 0.89
C GLU A 40 -8.79 -12.06 -0.02
N CYS A 41 -7.58 -11.94 0.55
CA CYS A 41 -6.36 -11.67 -0.22
C CYS A 41 -6.03 -12.77 -1.24
N LEU A 42 -6.27 -14.03 -0.85
CA LEU A 42 -5.89 -15.20 -1.64
C LEU A 42 -7.05 -15.74 -2.49
N GLU A 43 -8.25 -15.16 -2.34
CA GLU A 43 -9.50 -15.66 -2.96
C GLU A 43 -9.73 -17.15 -2.70
N THR A 44 -9.25 -17.63 -1.55
CA THR A 44 -9.35 -19.03 -1.15
C THR A 44 -9.35 -19.15 0.37
N LYS A 45 -10.12 -20.09 0.90
CA LYS A 45 -10.32 -20.22 2.33
C LYS A 45 -9.03 -20.51 3.10
N VAL A 46 -8.82 -19.76 4.17
CA VAL A 46 -7.79 -19.97 5.19
C VAL A 46 -8.47 -20.27 6.50
N ASP A 47 -8.46 -21.54 6.93
CA ASP A 47 -9.26 -21.99 8.06
C ASP A 47 -8.63 -21.68 9.42
N ARG A 48 -7.29 -21.69 9.49
CA ARG A 48 -6.60 -21.39 10.74
C ARG A 48 -5.13 -21.02 10.52
N ILE A 49 -4.61 -20.20 11.41
CA ILE A 49 -3.18 -19.93 11.56
C ILE A 49 -2.60 -20.97 12.51
N ILE A 50 -1.52 -21.63 12.07
CA ILE A 50 -0.83 -22.66 12.86
C ILE A 50 0.11 -22.00 13.86
N LYS A 51 0.90 -21.03 13.37
CA LYS A 51 1.84 -20.26 14.20
C LYS A 51 2.24 -18.96 13.55
N PHE A 52 2.63 -18.01 14.40
CA PHE A 52 3.41 -16.84 13.98
C PHE A 52 4.89 -17.22 14.06
N ILE A 53 5.63 -16.85 13.02
CA ILE A 53 7.06 -17.16 12.95
C ILE A 53 7.82 -15.95 13.50
N PRO A 54 8.67 -16.11 14.56
CA PRO A 54 9.47 -15.01 15.07
C PRO A 54 10.38 -14.44 14.00
N ILE A 55 10.41 -13.11 13.89
CA ILE A 55 11.12 -12.39 12.85
C ILE A 55 12.59 -12.20 13.24
N GLU A 56 13.40 -13.24 13.05
CA GLU A 56 14.85 -13.10 12.99
C GLU A 56 15.34 -13.62 11.64
N LEU A 57 15.24 -12.78 10.62
CA LEU A 57 15.91 -13.03 9.35
C LEU A 57 17.43 -12.90 9.59
N ASN A 58 18.12 -14.01 9.83
CA ASN A 58 19.57 -14.08 9.97
C ASN A 58 20.27 -13.54 8.71
N ALA A 59 20.42 -12.23 8.63
CA ALA A 59 21.29 -11.62 7.63
C ALA A 59 22.75 -11.82 8.10
N ARG A 60 23.45 -12.81 7.57
CA ARG A 60 24.87 -13.17 7.86
C ARG A 60 25.87 -12.03 7.58
N ARG A 61 25.49 -10.82 7.21
CA ARG A 61 26.40 -9.68 7.01
C ARG A 61 25.80 -8.37 7.52
N LYS A 62 26.39 -7.86 8.63
CA LYS A 62 26.39 -6.47 9.10
C LYS A 62 25.09 -5.65 9.02
N LYS A 63 24.37 -5.61 10.15
CA LYS A 63 23.71 -4.39 10.71
C LYS A 63 22.47 -3.81 10.04
N ARG A 64 21.64 -4.55 9.31
CA ARG A 64 20.22 -4.18 9.19
C ARG A 64 19.41 -5.46 9.34
N TYR A 65 18.75 -5.59 10.50
CA TYR A 65 17.71 -6.60 10.66
C TYR A 65 16.60 -6.23 9.67
N LYS A 66 16.33 -7.12 8.71
CA LYS A 66 15.15 -6.98 7.86
C LYS A 66 13.95 -7.33 8.72
N ARG A 67 13.21 -6.33 9.19
CA ARG A 67 11.93 -6.56 9.86
C ARG A 67 10.88 -6.72 8.76
N VAL A 68 10.30 -7.90 8.64
CA VAL A 68 9.04 -8.12 7.93
C VAL A 68 7.90 -7.86 8.91
N ASP A 69 6.74 -7.44 8.43
CA ASP A 69 5.65 -7.09 9.33
C ASP A 69 5.06 -8.31 10.00
N LEU A 70 4.82 -9.38 9.25
CA LEU A 70 4.24 -10.60 9.79
C LEU A 70 4.61 -11.84 8.97
N LEU A 71 5.20 -12.84 9.64
CA LEU A 71 5.40 -14.18 9.09
C LEU A 71 4.50 -15.18 9.82
N LEU A 72 3.81 -16.01 9.06
CA LEU A 72 2.89 -17.01 9.62
C LEU A 72 2.80 -18.28 8.78
N GLU A 73 2.32 -19.36 9.41
CA GLU A 73 1.96 -20.60 8.75
C GLU A 73 0.45 -20.83 8.87
N ALA A 74 -0.20 -21.08 7.73
CA ALA A 74 -1.61 -21.40 7.62
C ALA A 74 -1.81 -22.64 6.74
N GLY A 75 -1.97 -23.81 7.35
CA GLY A 75 -1.96 -25.09 6.65
C GLY A 75 -0.57 -25.37 6.04
N LYS A 76 -0.52 -25.64 4.74
CA LYS A 76 0.73 -25.81 3.97
C LYS A 76 1.29 -24.48 3.45
N ARG A 77 0.64 -23.35 3.76
CA ARG A 77 1.04 -22.01 3.30
C ARG A 77 1.96 -21.36 4.30
N LYS A 78 3.10 -20.92 3.84
CA LYS A 78 4.03 -20.02 4.55
C LYS A 78 3.83 -18.64 3.98
N ILE A 79 3.36 -17.71 4.80
CA ILE A 79 2.89 -16.41 4.35
C ILE A 79 3.74 -15.31 4.99
N ASN A 80 4.29 -14.42 4.15
CA ASN A 80 4.82 -13.13 4.56
C ASN A 80 3.79 -12.04 4.20
N LEU A 81 3.26 -11.35 5.19
CA LEU A 81 2.33 -10.25 5.05
C LEU A 81 3.02 -8.94 5.39
N GLU A 82 3.01 -8.00 4.46
CA GLU A 82 3.59 -6.65 4.58
C GLU A 82 2.51 -5.59 4.43
N LEU A 83 2.55 -4.58 5.30
CA LEU A 83 1.69 -3.40 5.23
C LEU A 83 2.49 -2.19 4.74
N ASN A 84 2.09 -1.60 3.62
CA ASN A 84 2.72 -0.41 3.08
C ASN A 84 1.75 0.77 3.14
N SER A 85 1.94 1.66 4.10
CA SER A 85 1.13 2.88 4.26
C SER A 85 1.24 3.85 3.07
N THR A 86 2.38 3.80 2.38
CA THR A 86 2.62 4.40 1.06
C THR A 86 3.36 3.37 0.22
N TYR A 87 2.97 3.15 -1.04
CA TYR A 87 3.58 2.15 -1.89
C TYR A 87 4.18 2.77 -3.15
N ASN A 88 5.46 2.55 -3.36
CA ASN A 88 6.24 3.03 -4.49
C ASN A 88 7.18 1.93 -5.05
N GLU A 89 7.98 2.25 -6.06
CA GLU A 89 8.91 1.28 -6.69
C GLU A 89 10.01 0.80 -5.71
N GLU A 90 10.44 1.63 -4.76
CA GLU A 90 11.45 1.24 -3.75
C GLU A 90 10.85 0.21 -2.78
N ASP A 91 9.60 0.40 -2.37
CA ASP A 91 8.86 -0.56 -1.55
C ASP A 91 8.70 -1.90 -2.27
N LYS A 92 8.40 -1.86 -3.55
CA LYS A 92 8.31 -3.06 -4.38
C LYS A 92 9.64 -3.83 -4.40
N ILE A 93 10.76 -3.15 -4.66
CA ILE A 93 12.09 -3.77 -4.65
C ILE A 93 12.41 -4.33 -3.26
N ARG A 94 12.09 -3.59 -2.19
CA ARG A 94 12.27 -4.02 -0.80
C ARG A 94 11.48 -5.30 -0.52
N ASN A 95 10.19 -5.32 -0.86
CA ASN A 95 9.29 -6.43 -0.62
C ASN A 95 9.71 -7.68 -1.41
N MET A 96 10.18 -7.52 -2.65
CA MET A 96 10.75 -8.63 -3.42
C MET A 96 12.00 -9.21 -2.74
N ASN A 97 12.89 -8.36 -2.21
CA ASN A 97 14.06 -8.83 -1.45
C ASN A 97 13.67 -9.55 -0.17
N TYR A 98 12.59 -9.11 0.51
CA TYR A 98 12.05 -9.82 1.67
C TYR A 98 11.49 -11.17 1.28
N TYR A 99 10.73 -11.24 0.20
CA TYR A 99 10.16 -12.48 -0.31
C TYR A 99 11.24 -13.52 -0.64
N PHE A 100 12.27 -13.16 -1.40
CA PHE A 100 13.37 -14.08 -1.70
C PHE A 100 14.14 -14.50 -0.44
N SER A 101 14.36 -13.59 0.49
CA SER A 101 15.00 -13.89 1.78
C SER A 101 14.13 -14.84 2.62
N PHE A 102 12.84 -14.67 2.60
CA PHE A 102 11.86 -15.53 3.25
C PHE A 102 11.89 -16.96 2.65
N CYS A 103 11.80 -17.10 1.34
CA CYS A 103 11.86 -18.40 0.67
C CYS A 103 13.19 -19.14 1.00
N SER A 104 14.31 -18.41 1.04
CA SER A 104 15.63 -19.00 1.31
C SER A 104 15.83 -19.53 2.74
N GLN A 105 15.03 -19.08 3.71
CA GLN A 105 15.14 -19.52 5.12
C GLN A 105 14.71 -20.99 5.32
N TYR A 106 13.86 -21.48 4.44
CA TYR A 106 13.36 -22.85 4.51
C TYR A 106 14.29 -23.83 3.77
N THR A 107 15.46 -23.35 3.34
CA THR A 107 16.52 -24.16 2.76
C THR A 107 17.66 -24.26 3.77
N ILE A 108 17.64 -25.30 4.61
CA ILE A 108 18.70 -25.57 5.60
C ILE A 108 19.72 -26.51 4.99
N ALA A 109 21.00 -26.16 5.12
CA ALA A 109 22.08 -27.01 4.62
C ALA A 109 22.06 -28.40 5.29
N GLY A 110 21.97 -29.45 4.49
CA GLY A 110 21.92 -30.83 4.97
C GLY A 110 20.53 -31.40 5.20
N GLU A 111 19.48 -30.60 5.04
CA GLU A 111 18.08 -31.04 5.07
C GLU A 111 17.48 -31.15 3.67
N LYS A 112 16.31 -31.78 3.58
CA LYS A 112 15.58 -31.89 2.30
C LYS A 112 14.90 -30.52 2.01
N TYR A 113 14.81 -30.17 0.72
CA TYR A 113 13.99 -29.04 0.30
C TYR A 113 12.53 -29.26 0.70
N ASP A 114 11.87 -28.21 1.15
CA ASP A 114 10.43 -28.22 1.38
C ASP A 114 9.70 -28.24 0.03
N ILE A 115 9.17 -29.41 -0.33
CA ILE A 115 8.46 -29.63 -1.60
C ILE A 115 6.95 -29.53 -1.49
N GLU A 116 6.43 -29.35 -0.26
CA GLU A 116 4.99 -29.37 0.00
C GLU A 116 4.40 -28.01 0.32
N SER A 117 5.20 -27.09 0.86
CA SER A 117 4.72 -25.78 1.28
C SER A 117 4.57 -24.82 0.10
N GLU A 118 3.52 -24.00 0.15
CA GLU A 118 3.39 -22.81 -0.68
C GLU A 118 4.07 -21.63 0.00
N PHE A 119 4.85 -20.85 -0.74
CA PHE A 119 5.52 -19.64 -0.28
C PHE A 119 4.81 -18.42 -0.85
N ILE A 120 4.12 -17.70 0.00
CA ILE A 120 3.23 -16.60 -0.40
C ILE A 120 3.71 -15.31 0.22
N HIS A 121 3.92 -14.29 -0.59
CA HIS A 121 4.06 -12.92 -0.13
C HIS A 121 2.77 -12.16 -0.42
N ILE A 122 2.27 -11.43 0.57
CA ILE A 122 1.11 -10.54 0.44
C ILE A 122 1.54 -9.13 0.82
N SER A 123 1.42 -8.20 -0.10
CA SER A 123 1.69 -6.79 0.09
C SER A 123 0.36 -6.03 0.12
N LEU A 124 -0.03 -5.53 1.30
CA LEU A 124 -1.19 -4.66 1.49
C LEU A 124 -0.77 -3.21 1.23
N ASN A 125 -1.22 -2.62 0.13
CA ASN A 125 -0.70 -1.36 -0.36
C ASN A 125 -1.74 -0.24 -0.29
N TYR A 126 -1.33 0.89 0.31
CA TYR A 126 -2.06 2.15 0.30
C TYR A 126 -1.39 3.17 -0.62
N ASN A 127 -2.11 4.22 -1.00
CA ASN A 127 -1.62 5.30 -1.88
C ASN A 127 -1.05 4.80 -3.22
N VAL A 128 -1.68 3.78 -3.80
CA VAL A 128 -1.30 3.20 -5.08
C VAL A 128 -1.88 4.01 -6.24
N ARG A 129 -1.23 3.95 -7.41
CA ARG A 129 -1.71 4.63 -8.64
C ARG A 129 -3.13 4.20 -8.99
N LYS A 130 -3.94 5.14 -9.52
CA LYS A 130 -5.38 4.93 -9.82
C LYS A 130 -5.65 3.81 -10.82
N ASP A 131 -4.73 3.57 -11.75
CA ASP A 131 -4.82 2.55 -12.81
C ASP A 131 -4.40 1.14 -12.38
N THR A 132 -3.92 0.97 -11.13
CA THR A 132 -3.50 -0.33 -10.60
C THR A 132 -4.72 -1.25 -10.39
N PRO A 133 -4.68 -2.54 -10.73
CA PRO A 133 -5.74 -3.50 -10.41
C PRO A 133 -5.98 -3.65 -8.90
N LEU A 134 -7.13 -4.20 -8.50
CA LEU A 134 -7.46 -4.53 -7.11
C LEU A 134 -6.44 -5.49 -6.50
N ILE A 135 -6.23 -6.59 -7.18
CA ILE A 135 -5.29 -7.66 -6.81
C ILE A 135 -4.42 -7.98 -8.02
N LYS A 136 -3.13 -8.13 -7.79
CA LYS A 136 -2.18 -8.73 -8.74
C LYS A 136 -1.54 -9.92 -8.08
N CYS A 137 -1.48 -11.04 -8.80
CA CYS A 137 -0.72 -12.21 -8.41
C CYS A 137 0.42 -12.41 -9.43
N TYR A 138 1.63 -12.42 -8.94
CA TYR A 138 2.81 -12.69 -9.75
C TYR A 138 3.32 -14.09 -9.45
N THR A 139 3.68 -14.79 -10.51
CA THR A 139 4.32 -16.12 -10.48
C THR A 139 5.55 -16.12 -11.39
N ILE A 140 6.38 -17.14 -11.27
CA ILE A 140 7.55 -17.30 -12.14
C ILE A 140 7.12 -18.09 -13.38
N TYR A 141 7.29 -17.47 -14.54
CA TYR A 141 6.70 -17.95 -15.77
C TYR A 141 7.68 -17.99 -16.94
N ASP A 142 7.69 -19.09 -17.71
CA ASP A 142 8.39 -19.14 -19.00
C ASP A 142 7.54 -18.50 -20.10
N LYS A 143 7.99 -17.32 -20.56
CA LYS A 143 7.30 -16.56 -21.60
C LYS A 143 7.25 -17.26 -22.95
N SER A 144 8.22 -18.13 -23.24
CA SER A 144 8.35 -18.79 -24.54
C SER A 144 7.37 -19.92 -24.69
N HIS A 145 7.14 -20.71 -23.64
CA HIS A 145 6.30 -21.88 -23.63
C HIS A 145 4.98 -21.73 -22.90
N ASN A 146 4.72 -20.53 -22.32
CA ASN A 146 3.51 -20.24 -21.56
C ASN A 146 3.33 -21.23 -20.38
N GLU A 147 4.42 -21.51 -19.65
CA GLU A 147 4.48 -22.49 -18.57
C GLU A 147 4.91 -21.83 -17.26
N GLU A 148 4.20 -22.13 -16.17
CA GLU A 148 4.56 -21.71 -14.84
C GLU A 148 5.67 -22.63 -14.29
N LEU A 149 6.76 -22.03 -13.79
CA LEU A 149 7.90 -22.79 -13.27
C LEU A 149 7.53 -23.61 -12.02
N ASP A 150 6.85 -22.97 -11.08
CA ASP A 150 6.40 -23.60 -9.84
C ASP A 150 5.26 -22.80 -9.21
N SER A 151 4.08 -23.39 -9.15
CA SER A 151 2.85 -22.75 -8.63
C SER A 151 2.88 -22.48 -7.12
N ARG A 152 3.88 -23.00 -6.40
CA ARG A 152 4.02 -22.78 -4.95
C ARG A 152 4.56 -21.40 -4.60
N PHE A 153 5.19 -20.68 -5.53
CA PHE A 153 5.76 -19.36 -5.30
C PHE A 153 4.84 -18.28 -5.84
N LYS A 154 4.20 -17.52 -4.94
CA LYS A 154 3.23 -16.48 -5.28
C LYS A 154 3.53 -15.18 -4.58
N TYR A 155 3.41 -14.08 -5.33
CA TYR A 155 3.57 -12.74 -4.81
C TYR A 155 2.31 -11.93 -5.13
N TYR A 156 1.59 -11.49 -4.09
CA TYR A 156 0.36 -10.70 -4.21
C TYR A 156 0.59 -9.24 -3.87
N GLU A 157 0.11 -8.34 -4.74
CA GLU A 157 -0.07 -6.92 -4.45
C GLU A 157 -1.57 -6.63 -4.34
N ILE A 158 -1.99 -6.19 -3.17
CA ILE A 158 -3.38 -5.87 -2.85
C ILE A 158 -3.51 -4.35 -2.74
N ASN A 159 -4.34 -3.74 -3.57
CA ASN A 159 -4.63 -2.32 -3.52
C ASN A 159 -5.80 -2.05 -2.57
N VAL A 160 -5.50 -1.86 -1.29
CA VAL A 160 -6.49 -1.80 -0.22
C VAL A 160 -7.49 -0.65 -0.39
N GLU A 161 -7.03 0.53 -0.83
CA GLU A 161 -7.91 1.70 -0.99
C GLU A 161 -8.99 1.51 -2.08
N LYS A 162 -8.74 0.65 -3.05
CA LYS A 162 -9.75 0.35 -4.08
C LYS A 162 -10.90 -0.50 -3.55
N PHE A 163 -10.66 -1.31 -2.53
CA PHE A 163 -11.75 -2.02 -1.85
C PHE A 163 -12.64 -1.05 -1.09
N ALA A 164 -12.07 -0.06 -0.38
CA ALA A 164 -12.87 0.99 0.26
C ALA A 164 -13.72 1.78 -0.73
N LYS A 165 -13.28 1.91 -1.98
CA LYS A 165 -14.05 2.58 -3.01
C LYS A 165 -15.41 1.92 -3.27
N PHE A 166 -15.53 0.60 -3.16
CA PHE A 166 -16.82 -0.08 -3.29
C PHE A 166 -17.82 0.41 -2.24
N TRP A 167 -17.36 0.68 -1.03
CA TRP A 167 -18.20 1.26 0.01
C TRP A 167 -18.67 2.68 -0.36
N TYR A 168 -17.75 3.55 -0.79
CA TYR A 168 -18.08 4.93 -1.17
C TYR A 168 -18.96 5.01 -2.41
N ASP A 169 -18.82 4.06 -3.33
CA ASP A 169 -19.64 3.95 -4.54
C ASP A 169 -20.98 3.22 -4.29
N ASN A 170 -21.28 2.80 -3.04
CA ASN A 170 -22.45 1.98 -2.66
C ASN A 170 -22.57 0.64 -3.41
N ASP A 171 -21.47 0.08 -3.87
CA ASP A 171 -21.41 -1.26 -4.47
C ASP A 171 -21.36 -2.33 -3.38
N ILE A 172 -22.53 -2.61 -2.79
CA ILE A 172 -22.64 -3.53 -1.66
C ILE A 172 -22.29 -4.98 -2.05
N GLU A 173 -22.54 -5.37 -3.30
CA GLU A 173 -22.17 -6.72 -3.78
C GLU A 173 -20.66 -6.93 -3.72
N SER A 174 -19.87 -5.98 -4.22
CA SER A 174 -18.40 -6.02 -4.14
C SER A 174 -17.87 -5.91 -2.71
N VAL A 175 -18.51 -5.07 -1.87
CA VAL A 175 -18.19 -4.99 -0.43
C VAL A 175 -18.36 -6.36 0.25
N MET A 176 -19.42 -7.09 -0.05
CA MET A 176 -19.69 -8.40 0.58
C MET A 176 -18.72 -9.51 0.14
N LYS A 177 -18.02 -9.34 -1.00
CA LYS A 177 -16.99 -10.27 -1.44
C LYS A 177 -15.66 -10.12 -0.69
N ALA A 178 -15.36 -8.91 -0.20
CA ALA A 178 -14.12 -8.61 0.52
C ALA A 178 -14.37 -7.60 1.66
N PRO A 179 -15.17 -7.98 2.67
CA PRO A 179 -15.57 -7.05 3.72
C PRO A 179 -14.40 -6.61 4.62
N ILE A 180 -13.40 -7.45 4.87
CA ILE A 180 -12.26 -7.09 5.71
C ILE A 180 -11.30 -6.16 4.93
N LEU A 181 -11.00 -6.45 3.66
CA LEU A 181 -10.21 -5.57 2.81
C LEU A 181 -10.88 -4.19 2.62
N THR A 182 -12.22 -4.18 2.49
CA THR A 182 -12.98 -2.92 2.45
C THR A 182 -12.83 -2.15 3.76
N MET A 183 -13.02 -2.81 4.91
CA MET A 183 -12.88 -2.20 6.24
C MET A 183 -11.52 -1.54 6.42
N ILE A 184 -10.45 -2.27 6.17
CA ILE A 184 -9.09 -1.74 6.37
C ILE A 184 -8.74 -0.63 5.39
N GLY A 185 -9.41 -0.54 4.25
CA GLY A 185 -9.23 0.53 3.27
C GLY A 185 -9.89 1.85 3.63
N ILE A 186 -10.89 1.85 4.53
CA ILE A 186 -11.58 3.06 4.98
C ILE A 186 -10.70 3.81 5.98
N LYS A 187 -10.36 5.06 5.67
CA LYS A 187 -9.48 5.91 6.50
C LYS A 187 -10.23 6.89 7.38
N ASP A 188 -11.47 7.18 7.07
CA ASP A 188 -12.31 8.11 7.80
C ASP A 188 -13.05 7.43 8.94
N GLU A 189 -13.01 8.02 10.16
CA GLU A 189 -13.58 7.44 11.37
C GLU A 189 -15.11 7.32 11.28
N GLU A 190 -15.78 8.35 10.76
CA GLU A 190 -17.25 8.36 10.67
C GLU A 190 -17.74 7.34 9.64
N GLU A 191 -17.06 7.24 8.50
CA GLU A 191 -17.39 6.26 7.47
C GLU A 191 -17.13 4.84 7.94
N LEU A 192 -16.07 4.61 8.71
CA LEU A 192 -15.76 3.31 9.31
C LEU A 192 -16.83 2.89 10.33
N GLU A 193 -17.36 3.83 11.11
CA GLU A 193 -18.51 3.57 11.99
C GLU A 193 -19.79 3.21 11.22
N LYS A 194 -20.10 3.97 10.16
CA LYS A 194 -21.26 3.68 9.29
C LYS A 194 -21.13 2.30 8.67
N TYR A 195 -19.92 1.99 8.19
CA TYR A 195 -19.57 0.70 7.63
C TYR A 195 -19.84 -0.43 8.63
N SER A 196 -19.24 -0.34 9.82
CA SER A 196 -19.40 -1.34 10.89
C SER A 196 -20.87 -1.59 11.27
N LYS A 197 -21.66 -0.52 11.38
CA LYS A 197 -23.10 -0.62 11.69
C LYS A 197 -23.89 -1.30 10.58
N LYS A 198 -23.58 -0.99 9.30
CA LYS A 198 -24.30 -1.53 8.14
C LYS A 198 -23.97 -3.00 7.88
N MET A 199 -22.70 -3.40 8.05
CA MET A 199 -22.26 -4.77 7.78
C MET A 199 -22.84 -5.79 8.74
N ASN A 200 -23.26 -5.40 9.95
CA ASN A 200 -23.81 -6.27 10.98
C ASN A 200 -22.99 -7.55 11.24
N ASN A 201 -21.66 -7.43 11.13
CA ASN A 201 -20.69 -8.50 11.33
C ASN A 201 -19.96 -8.28 12.65
N ALA A 202 -19.97 -9.29 13.52
CA ALA A 202 -19.41 -9.19 14.87
C ALA A 202 -17.89 -8.95 14.85
N ILE A 203 -17.16 -9.56 13.91
CA ILE A 203 -15.70 -9.42 13.76
C ILE A 203 -15.36 -8.00 13.31
N ILE A 204 -16.08 -7.47 12.32
CA ILE A 204 -15.91 -6.09 11.84
C ILE A 204 -16.20 -5.09 12.96
N LYS A 205 -17.33 -5.27 13.65
CA LYS A 205 -17.72 -4.40 14.75
C LYS A 205 -16.65 -4.35 15.84
N GLU A 206 -16.20 -5.52 16.29
CA GLU A 206 -15.16 -5.59 17.32
C GLU A 206 -13.84 -4.97 16.87
N SER A 207 -13.46 -5.16 15.61
CA SER A 207 -12.24 -4.57 15.04
C SER A 207 -12.29 -3.05 15.04
N VAL A 208 -13.42 -2.47 14.64
CA VAL A 208 -13.64 -1.02 14.64
C VAL A 208 -13.71 -0.47 16.07
N ASP A 209 -14.41 -1.14 16.99
CA ASP A 209 -14.48 -0.74 18.39
C ASP A 209 -13.10 -0.77 19.05
N ASN A 210 -12.27 -1.78 18.76
CA ASN A 210 -10.88 -1.86 19.23
C ASN A 210 -10.02 -0.74 18.65
N LEU A 211 -10.13 -0.44 17.36
CA LEU A 211 -9.42 0.66 16.72
C LEU A 211 -9.74 2.00 17.39
N LYS A 212 -11.01 2.27 17.67
CA LYS A 212 -11.45 3.49 18.38
C LYS A 212 -10.91 3.54 19.80
N ARG A 213 -10.93 2.43 20.51
CA ARG A 213 -10.37 2.34 21.87
C ARG A 213 -8.87 2.66 21.86
N LEU A 214 -8.10 2.12 20.92
CA LEU A 214 -6.68 2.39 20.76
C LEU A 214 -6.42 3.87 20.41
N ASN A 215 -7.23 4.48 19.56
CA ASN A 215 -7.15 5.92 19.25
C ASN A 215 -7.50 6.81 20.46
N SER A 216 -8.23 6.27 21.43
CA SER A 216 -8.58 6.99 22.67
C SER A 216 -7.55 6.77 23.80
N ASP A 217 -6.66 5.80 23.66
CA ASP A 217 -5.58 5.52 24.61
C ASP A 217 -4.37 6.40 24.30
N ALA A 218 -4.22 7.47 25.07
CA ALA A 218 -3.11 8.41 24.89
C ALA A 218 -1.74 7.73 25.02
N ALA A 219 -1.58 6.76 25.92
CA ALA A 219 -0.33 6.03 26.09
C ALA A 219 0.01 5.17 24.87
N PHE A 220 -1.02 4.57 24.25
CA PHE A 220 -0.85 3.81 23.01
C PHE A 220 -0.50 4.72 21.82
N VAL A 221 -1.18 5.86 21.69
CA VAL A 221 -0.95 6.81 20.59
C VAL A 221 0.41 7.50 20.72
N TYR A 222 0.79 7.93 21.93
CA TYR A 222 2.10 8.55 22.21
C TYR A 222 3.26 7.55 22.35
N GLY A 223 2.98 6.26 22.47
CA GLY A 223 4.00 5.22 22.49
C GLY A 223 4.53 4.84 21.11
N LEU A 224 4.47 5.74 20.14
CA LEU A 224 5.25 5.65 18.91
C LEU A 224 6.73 5.73 19.29
N THR A 225 7.56 4.80 18.80
CA THR A 225 8.99 4.88 19.05
C THR A 225 9.58 6.08 18.29
N PRO A 226 10.69 6.68 18.76
CA PRO A 226 11.38 7.73 18.01
C PRO A 226 11.64 7.38 16.54
N GLU A 227 11.86 6.08 16.26
CA GLU A 227 12.06 5.54 14.91
C GLU A 227 10.78 5.62 14.05
N GLU A 228 9.61 5.43 14.66
CA GLU A 228 8.32 5.59 13.98
C GLU A 228 7.99 7.06 13.73
N ASP A 229 8.34 7.96 14.65
CA ASP A 229 8.23 9.41 14.47
C ASP A 229 9.19 9.90 13.37
N GLU A 230 10.44 9.42 13.34
CA GLU A 230 11.38 9.74 12.24
C GLU A 230 10.86 9.24 10.89
N MET A 231 10.22 8.07 10.87
CA MET A 231 9.63 7.51 9.65
C MET A 231 8.41 8.33 9.19
N LEU A 232 7.58 8.80 10.13
CA LEU A 232 6.45 9.69 9.84
C LEU A 232 6.94 11.03 9.27
N VAL A 233 7.96 11.63 9.89
CA VAL A 233 8.59 12.89 9.43
C VAL A 233 9.22 12.69 8.03
N ARG A 234 9.92 11.58 7.80
CA ARG A 234 10.52 11.25 6.51
C ARG A 234 9.44 11.10 5.43
N ASN A 235 8.39 10.31 5.69
CA ASN A 235 7.29 10.09 4.75
C ASN A 235 6.55 11.39 4.41
N THR A 236 6.36 12.26 5.41
CA THR A 236 5.77 13.59 5.21
C THR A 236 6.67 14.49 4.34
N ARG A 237 7.98 14.47 4.57
CA ARG A 237 8.96 15.22 3.77
C ARG A 237 8.99 14.72 2.33
N ASP A 238 9.02 13.40 2.14
CA ASP A 238 9.05 12.79 0.81
C ASP A 238 7.77 13.10 0.02
N GLU A 239 6.62 13.13 0.68
CA GLU A 239 5.35 13.55 0.06
C GLU A 239 5.36 15.04 -0.32
N LEU A 240 5.90 15.91 0.51
CA LEU A 240 6.06 17.34 0.20
C LEU A 240 6.97 17.54 -1.01
N VAL A 241 8.14 16.91 -1.02
CA VAL A 241 9.10 16.98 -2.16
C VAL A 241 8.45 16.45 -3.43
N ARG A 242 7.68 15.36 -3.34
CA ARG A 242 6.96 14.81 -4.50
C ARG A 242 5.90 15.77 -5.03
N ARG A 243 5.16 16.45 -4.15
CA ARG A 243 4.17 17.46 -4.55
C ARG A 243 4.81 18.66 -5.21
N GLU A 244 5.92 19.14 -4.67
CA GLU A 244 6.70 20.23 -5.25
C GLU A 244 7.24 19.86 -6.63
N ALA A 245 7.92 18.72 -6.77
CA ALA A 245 8.42 18.23 -8.04
C ALA A 245 7.31 18.02 -9.09
N LEU A 246 6.13 17.54 -8.66
CA LEU A 246 4.97 17.39 -9.56
C LEU A 246 4.43 18.75 -10.02
N ALA A 247 4.40 19.75 -9.13
CA ALA A 247 3.96 21.10 -9.46
C ALA A 247 4.94 21.79 -10.41
N GLU A 248 6.26 21.66 -10.15
CA GLU A 248 7.33 22.17 -11.01
C GLU A 248 7.28 21.51 -12.40
N GLY A 249 7.27 20.19 -12.47
CA GLY A 249 7.20 19.44 -13.73
C GLY A 249 5.94 19.73 -14.54
N LYS A 250 4.80 20.02 -13.89
CA LYS A 250 3.58 20.45 -14.56
C LYS A 250 3.74 21.86 -15.15
N THR A 251 4.39 22.75 -14.42
CA THR A 251 4.64 24.14 -14.86
C THR A 251 5.63 24.15 -16.04
N GLU A 252 6.72 23.41 -15.92
CA GLU A 252 7.73 23.25 -16.98
C GLU A 252 7.14 22.60 -18.24
N GLY A 253 6.38 21.52 -18.07
CA GLY A 253 5.73 20.83 -19.18
C GLY A 253 4.70 21.70 -19.91
N LEU A 254 3.98 22.58 -19.18
CA LEU A 254 3.08 23.57 -19.79
C LEU A 254 3.87 24.65 -20.56
N ALA A 255 4.98 25.16 -20.02
CA ALA A 255 5.84 26.15 -20.66
C ALA A 255 6.47 25.57 -21.93
N GLU A 256 7.04 24.37 -21.86
CA GLU A 256 7.59 23.67 -23.04
C GLU A 256 6.52 23.41 -24.10
N GLY A 257 5.32 23.02 -23.70
CA GLY A 257 4.18 22.78 -24.60
C GLY A 257 3.80 24.04 -25.37
N LYS A 258 3.69 25.17 -24.67
CA LYS A 258 3.42 26.48 -25.26
C LYS A 258 4.51 26.90 -26.25
N THR A 259 5.77 26.72 -25.88
CA THR A 259 6.93 27.03 -26.72
C THR A 259 6.95 26.17 -28.00
N LYS A 260 6.68 24.87 -27.88
CA LYS A 260 6.60 23.97 -29.05
C LYS A 260 5.47 24.35 -30.00
N ILE A 261 4.32 24.77 -29.46
CA ILE A 261 3.20 25.26 -30.27
C ILE A 261 3.59 26.56 -30.99
N ALA A 262 4.21 27.51 -30.28
CA ALA A 262 4.68 28.79 -30.88
C ALA A 262 5.66 28.54 -32.02
N ILE A 263 6.65 27.65 -31.83
CA ILE A 263 7.61 27.28 -32.87
C ILE A 263 6.90 26.74 -34.13
N ASN A 264 5.91 25.87 -33.93
CA ASN A 264 5.16 25.29 -35.06
C ASN A 264 4.31 26.31 -35.81
N LEU A 265 3.74 27.28 -35.11
CA LEU A 265 2.96 28.36 -35.71
C LEU A 265 3.86 29.36 -36.45
N LEU A 266 5.04 29.73 -35.91
CA LEU A 266 6.06 30.55 -36.59
C LEU A 266 6.52 29.90 -37.90
N LYS A 267 6.82 28.60 -37.89
CA LYS A 267 7.17 27.84 -39.09
C LYS A 267 6.09 27.85 -40.18
N LYS A 268 4.84 28.07 -39.80
CA LYS A 268 3.70 28.17 -40.71
C LYS A 268 3.36 29.61 -41.11
N ASN A 269 4.21 30.58 -40.72
CA ASN A 269 4.05 32.01 -40.97
C ASN A 269 2.79 32.63 -40.39
N TYR A 270 2.34 32.17 -39.21
CA TYR A 270 1.22 32.81 -38.49
C TYR A 270 1.68 34.17 -37.95
N PRO A 271 0.80 35.18 -37.92
CA PRO A 271 1.12 36.49 -37.32
C PRO A 271 1.42 36.34 -35.82
N VAL A 272 2.44 37.11 -35.33
CA VAL A 272 2.83 37.04 -33.92
C VAL A 272 1.69 37.32 -32.97
N ASP A 273 0.77 38.24 -33.30
CA ASP A 273 -0.38 38.59 -32.49
C ASP A 273 -1.34 37.38 -32.32
N GLU A 274 -1.51 36.57 -33.35
CA GLU A 274 -2.34 35.35 -33.29
C GLU A 274 -1.63 34.26 -32.45
N ILE A 275 -0.29 34.17 -32.53
CA ILE A 275 0.50 33.22 -31.72
C ILE A 275 0.40 33.58 -30.24
N VAL A 276 0.42 34.87 -29.89
CA VAL A 276 0.19 35.36 -28.52
C VAL A 276 -1.17 34.91 -28.00
N GLU A 277 -2.22 35.07 -28.80
CA GLU A 277 -3.60 34.70 -28.42
C GLU A 277 -3.74 33.18 -28.21
N ILE A 278 -3.15 32.37 -29.09
CA ILE A 278 -3.23 30.91 -29.02
C ILE A 278 -2.41 30.30 -27.88
N THR A 279 -1.18 30.83 -27.65
CA THR A 279 -0.26 30.21 -26.70
C THR A 279 -0.28 30.88 -25.33
N GLY A 280 -0.70 32.16 -25.26
CA GLY A 280 -0.60 32.99 -24.05
C GLY A 280 0.86 33.31 -23.67
N LEU A 281 1.80 33.21 -24.60
CA LEU A 281 3.16 33.75 -24.47
C LEU A 281 3.18 35.24 -24.79
N SER A 282 4.11 36.01 -24.23
CA SER A 282 4.27 37.39 -24.57
C SER A 282 4.93 37.56 -25.96
N LYS A 283 4.80 38.76 -26.55
CA LYS A 283 5.49 39.06 -27.84
C LYS A 283 7.00 38.91 -27.74
N GLU A 284 7.57 39.35 -26.64
CA GLU A 284 9.00 39.26 -26.35
C GLU A 284 9.50 37.81 -26.28
N GLU A 285 8.68 36.93 -25.65
CA GLU A 285 8.99 35.49 -25.60
C GLU A 285 8.95 34.86 -26.99
N ILE A 286 7.98 35.22 -27.81
CA ILE A 286 7.86 34.70 -29.19
C ILE A 286 8.99 35.20 -30.09
N GLU A 287 9.38 36.47 -29.97
CA GLU A 287 10.51 37.04 -30.71
C GLU A 287 11.88 36.44 -30.32
N LEU A 288 12.02 35.98 -29.07
CA LEU A 288 13.19 35.22 -28.61
C LEU A 288 13.24 33.79 -29.18
N ILE A 289 12.09 33.19 -29.45
CA ILE A 289 11.99 31.86 -30.05
C ILE A 289 12.29 31.90 -31.57
N ASP A 290 12.01 33.01 -32.23
CA ASP A 290 12.19 33.18 -33.70
C ASP A 290 13.64 33.51 -34.09
N LYS A 291 14.52 33.72 -33.16
CA LYS A 291 15.97 33.98 -33.37
C LYS A 291 16.77 32.69 -33.38
#